data_43d07387f1a0b839ce6ed1ecd3b0b3b5
#
_entry.id   43d07387f1a0b839ce6ed1ecd3b0b3b5
#
_cell.length_a   1.000
_cell.length_b   1.000
_cell.length_c   1.000
_cell.angle_alpha   90.00
_cell.angle_beta   90.00
_cell.angle_gamma   90.00
#
_symmetry.space_group_name_H-M   'P 1'
#
loop_
_entity.id
_entity.type
_entity.pdbx_description
1 polymer ?
#
loop_
_entity_poly.entity_id
_entity_poly.type
_entity_poly.pdbx_seq_one_letter_code
_entity_poly.pdbx_strand_id
1 'polypeptide(L)'
;MAIPKTDPRGVPIHNDVRSEVQALFDALARALTAGDGAAVAAMYEVPALIIADDGVIAVESAAQVAQFFGGAKAQYNAQGIVDTRADLIDLERIGDRIAVATVRWPHLDAKGTQVTAESSDYTLRRDDAGQFRIRGVLMRGLSPRPARS
;
A
#
# COMPACT_ATOMS: atom_id res chain seq x y z
N MET A 1 7.21 -4.17 -30.47
CA MET A 1 6.11 -4.92 -29.83
C MET A 1 6.54 -5.40 -28.47
N ALA A 2 5.73 -5.12 -27.52
CA ALA A 2 6.01 -5.66 -26.21
C ALA A 2 5.79 -7.16 -26.24
N ILE A 3 6.81 -7.90 -25.88
CA ILE A 3 6.67 -9.33 -25.73
C ILE A 3 5.78 -9.58 -24.54
N PRO A 4 4.73 -10.37 -24.70
CA PRO A 4 3.91 -10.71 -23.53
C PRO A 4 4.81 -11.26 -22.44
N LYS A 5 4.54 -10.87 -21.23
CA LYS A 5 5.33 -11.36 -20.11
C LYS A 5 5.00 -12.82 -19.89
N THR A 6 5.88 -13.64 -20.39
CA THR A 6 5.81 -15.07 -20.18
C THR A 6 7.17 -15.53 -19.68
N ASP A 7 7.18 -16.61 -18.96
CA ASP A 7 8.46 -17.23 -18.61
C ASP A 7 9.04 -17.93 -19.85
N PRO A 8 10.26 -18.45 -19.76
CA PRO A 8 10.88 -19.09 -20.92
C PRO A 8 10.09 -20.28 -21.49
N ARG A 9 9.14 -20.80 -20.76
CA ARG A 9 8.29 -21.90 -21.21
C ARG A 9 7.04 -21.43 -21.91
N GLY A 10 6.83 -20.10 -22.02
CA GLY A 10 5.67 -19.53 -22.63
C GLY A 10 4.46 -19.40 -21.71
N VAL A 11 4.64 -19.61 -20.41
CA VAL A 11 3.56 -19.49 -19.44
C VAL A 11 3.40 -18.02 -19.05
N PRO A 12 2.17 -17.49 -19.05
CA PRO A 12 1.95 -16.10 -18.62
C PRO A 12 2.48 -15.88 -17.21
N ILE A 13 3.20 -14.78 -17.01
CA ILE A 13 3.82 -14.49 -15.72
C ILE A 13 2.87 -13.63 -14.91
N HIS A 14 1.80 -14.22 -14.40
CA HIS A 14 0.87 -13.53 -13.52
C HIS A 14 1.51 -13.25 -12.17
N ASN A 15 2.42 -14.13 -11.74
CA ASN A 15 3.11 -13.97 -10.48
C ASN A 15 4.03 -12.77 -10.44
N ASP A 16 4.52 -12.30 -11.61
CA ASP A 16 5.34 -11.10 -11.66
C ASP A 16 4.61 -9.88 -11.16
N VAL A 17 3.36 -9.70 -11.59
CA VAL A 17 2.57 -8.56 -11.17
C VAL A 17 2.30 -8.65 -9.67
N ARG A 18 1.92 -9.82 -9.19
CA ARG A 18 1.67 -9.98 -7.76
C ARG A 18 2.95 -9.75 -6.95
N SER A 19 4.06 -10.28 -7.40
CA SER A 19 5.35 -10.07 -6.71
C SER A 19 5.77 -8.62 -6.74
N GLU A 20 5.56 -7.95 -7.86
CA GLU A 20 5.87 -6.54 -8.02
C GLU A 20 5.04 -5.70 -7.07
N VAL A 21 3.76 -5.97 -6.98
CA VAL A 21 2.84 -5.25 -6.09
C VAL A 21 3.18 -5.55 -4.64
N GLN A 22 3.47 -6.81 -4.30
CA GLN A 22 3.87 -7.16 -2.95
C GLN A 22 5.14 -6.40 -2.54
N ALA A 23 6.11 -6.32 -3.46
CA ALA A 23 7.36 -5.60 -3.19
C ALA A 23 7.11 -4.10 -2.94
N LEU A 24 6.19 -3.50 -3.67
CA LEU A 24 5.81 -2.12 -3.45
C LEU A 24 5.26 -1.92 -2.04
N PHE A 25 4.36 -2.80 -1.62
CA PHE A 25 3.75 -2.67 -0.30
C PHE A 25 4.69 -3.07 0.83
N ASP A 26 5.62 -4.00 0.57
CA ASP A 26 6.66 -4.30 1.54
C ASP A 26 7.55 -3.07 1.78
N ALA A 27 7.89 -2.37 0.71
CA ALA A 27 8.67 -1.14 0.82
C ALA A 27 7.87 -0.06 1.55
N LEU A 28 6.56 0.02 1.29
CA LEU A 28 5.70 0.96 1.98
C LEU A 28 5.64 0.65 3.48
N ALA A 29 5.54 -0.63 3.85
CA ALA A 29 5.55 -1.02 5.25
C ALA A 29 6.83 -0.58 5.95
N ARG A 30 7.96 -0.76 5.30
CA ARG A 30 9.25 -0.34 5.85
C ARG A 30 9.33 1.18 6.01
N ALA A 31 8.85 1.92 5.02
CA ALA A 31 8.86 3.37 5.06
C ALA A 31 7.96 3.92 6.17
N LEU A 32 6.78 3.35 6.33
CA LEU A 32 5.87 3.76 7.38
C LEU A 32 6.44 3.45 8.76
N THR A 33 7.02 2.28 8.93
CA THR A 33 7.63 1.87 10.20
C THR A 33 8.82 2.77 10.55
N ALA A 34 9.60 3.18 9.55
CA ALA A 34 10.74 4.05 9.75
C ALA A 34 10.34 5.52 9.94
N GLY A 35 9.11 5.87 9.64
CA GLY A 35 8.69 7.27 9.67
C GLY A 35 9.27 8.09 8.52
N ASP A 36 9.58 7.43 7.41
CA ASP A 36 10.22 8.05 6.25
C ASP A 36 9.17 8.54 5.27
N GLY A 37 8.66 9.74 5.52
CA GLY A 37 7.62 10.33 4.67
C GLY A 37 8.06 10.53 3.23
N ALA A 38 9.33 10.83 3.00
CA ALA A 38 9.85 11.00 1.65
C ALA A 38 9.82 9.69 0.87
N ALA A 39 10.16 8.58 1.53
CA ALA A 39 10.07 7.27 0.90
C ALA A 39 8.63 6.89 0.60
N VAL A 40 7.69 7.21 1.49
CA VAL A 40 6.27 7.00 1.23
C VAL A 40 5.84 7.80 0.01
N ALA A 41 6.23 9.08 -0.04
CA ALA A 41 5.85 9.96 -1.14
C ALA A 41 6.36 9.45 -2.49
N ALA A 42 7.54 8.81 -2.50
CA ALA A 42 8.12 8.27 -3.73
C ALA A 42 7.28 7.13 -4.31
N MET A 43 6.40 6.52 -3.53
CA MET A 43 5.53 5.44 -4.00
C MET A 43 4.20 5.93 -4.54
N TYR A 44 3.92 7.21 -4.39
CA TYR A 44 2.70 7.85 -4.90
C TYR A 44 3.01 8.61 -6.16
N GLU A 45 2.03 8.67 -7.05
CA GLU A 45 2.06 9.62 -8.16
C GLU A 45 0.90 10.58 -7.96
N VAL A 46 1.19 11.87 -8.01
CA VAL A 46 0.17 12.88 -7.76
C VAL A 46 -0.43 13.36 -9.08
N PRO A 47 -1.69 13.76 -9.07
CA PRO A 47 -2.58 13.80 -7.93
C PRO A 47 -3.04 12.41 -7.50
N ALA A 48 -3.25 12.25 -6.22
CA ALA A 48 -3.79 11.02 -5.67
C ALA A 48 -4.93 11.36 -4.72
N LEU A 49 -5.85 10.42 -4.55
CA LEU A 49 -7.02 10.64 -3.73
C LEU A 49 -7.00 9.66 -2.56
N ILE A 50 -7.15 10.19 -1.36
CA ILE A 50 -7.25 9.37 -0.15
C ILE A 50 -8.66 9.52 0.39
N ILE A 51 -9.39 8.44 0.45
CA ILE A 51 -10.79 8.42 0.85
C ILE A 51 -10.91 7.63 2.14
N ALA A 52 -11.50 8.23 3.14
CA ALA A 52 -11.77 7.59 4.42
C ALA A 52 -13.18 7.98 4.86
N ASP A 53 -13.66 7.31 5.90
CA ASP A 53 -15.00 7.57 6.43
C ASP A 53 -15.20 9.04 6.81
N ASP A 54 -14.16 9.65 7.36
CA ASP A 54 -14.23 11.01 7.88
C ASP A 54 -13.87 12.08 6.86
N GLY A 55 -13.52 11.69 5.64
CA GLY A 55 -13.26 12.70 4.62
C GLY A 55 -12.51 12.20 3.41
N VAL A 56 -12.28 13.14 2.51
CA VAL A 56 -11.55 12.88 1.27
C VAL A 56 -10.44 13.92 1.16
N ILE A 57 -9.24 13.46 0.89
CA ILE A 57 -8.07 14.32 0.74
C ILE A 57 -7.49 14.11 -0.65
N ALA A 58 -7.37 15.20 -1.40
CA ALA A 58 -6.64 15.20 -2.65
C ALA A 58 -5.21 15.63 -2.35
N VAL A 59 -4.25 14.75 -2.62
CA VAL A 59 -2.84 15.11 -2.46
C VAL A 59 -2.29 15.46 -3.83
N GLU A 60 -1.69 16.64 -3.93
CA GLU A 60 -1.29 17.20 -5.20
C GLU A 60 0.22 17.39 -5.31
N SER A 61 0.97 17.05 -4.26
CA SER A 61 2.41 17.16 -4.29
C SER A 61 3.04 16.07 -3.42
N ALA A 62 4.28 15.74 -3.72
CA ALA A 62 5.04 14.80 -2.89
C ALA A 62 5.16 15.30 -1.45
N ALA A 63 5.29 16.61 -1.27
CA ALA A 63 5.37 17.19 0.07
C ALA A 63 4.10 16.95 0.87
N GLN A 64 2.94 17.03 0.22
CA GLN A 64 1.67 16.74 0.90
C GLN A 64 1.58 15.27 1.31
N VAL A 65 2.04 14.36 0.45
CA VAL A 65 2.06 12.93 0.81
C VAL A 65 2.96 12.71 2.00
N ALA A 66 4.17 13.26 1.95
CA ALA A 66 5.14 13.12 3.03
C ALA A 66 4.58 13.67 4.35
N GLN A 67 3.90 14.79 4.28
CA GLN A 67 3.32 15.42 5.45
C GLN A 67 2.15 14.60 6.01
N PHE A 68 1.31 14.06 5.14
CA PHE A 68 0.16 13.26 5.54
C PHE A 68 0.62 12.03 6.34
N PHE A 69 1.69 11.38 5.90
CA PHE A 69 2.17 10.16 6.56
C PHE A 69 3.28 10.42 7.58
N GLY A 70 3.79 11.64 7.66
CA GLY A 70 4.96 11.95 8.48
C GLY A 70 4.75 11.76 9.98
N GLY A 71 3.51 11.87 10.44
CA GLY A 71 3.20 11.69 11.86
C GLY A 71 2.80 10.28 12.24
N ALA A 72 2.68 9.39 11.27
CA ALA A 72 2.10 8.06 11.51
C ALA A 72 2.92 7.24 12.50
N LYS A 73 4.25 7.28 12.36
CA LYS A 73 5.13 6.51 13.24
C LYS A 73 4.95 6.89 14.70
N ALA A 74 4.97 8.19 14.99
CA ALA A 74 4.83 8.67 16.36
C ALA A 74 3.47 8.30 16.93
N GLN A 75 2.43 8.42 16.11
CA GLN A 75 1.08 8.07 16.51
C GLN A 75 0.95 6.60 16.87
N TYR A 76 1.48 5.73 16.03
CA TYR A 76 1.44 4.28 16.28
C TYR A 76 2.31 3.89 17.46
N ASN A 77 3.50 4.49 17.58
CA ASN A 77 4.39 4.20 18.72
C ASN A 77 3.72 4.59 20.03
N ALA A 78 2.95 5.66 20.04
CA ALA A 78 2.23 6.08 21.25
C ALA A 78 1.18 5.05 21.68
N GLN A 79 0.74 4.22 20.75
CA GLN A 79 -0.21 3.13 21.03
C GLN A 79 0.48 1.79 21.24
N GLY A 80 1.80 1.78 21.30
CA GLY A 80 2.56 0.54 21.46
C GLY A 80 2.77 -0.22 20.17
N ILE A 81 2.41 0.35 19.03
CA ILE A 81 2.58 -0.27 17.73
C ILE A 81 3.90 0.21 17.14
N VAL A 82 4.80 -0.72 16.90
CA VAL A 82 6.16 -0.40 16.44
C VAL A 82 6.49 -0.98 15.07
N ASP A 83 5.61 -1.82 14.53
CA ASP A 83 5.88 -2.49 13.26
C ASP A 83 4.57 -2.81 12.56
N THR A 84 4.67 -3.01 11.26
CA THR A 84 3.56 -3.49 10.45
C THR A 84 4.13 -4.28 9.28
N ARG A 85 3.27 -5.06 8.66
CA ARG A 85 3.63 -5.72 7.40
C ARG A 85 2.46 -5.58 6.43
N ALA A 86 2.73 -5.81 5.17
CA ALA A 86 1.71 -5.72 4.14
C ALA A 86 1.26 -7.14 3.77
N ASP A 87 0.01 -7.46 4.10
CA ASP A 87 -0.61 -8.70 3.66
C ASP A 87 -1.46 -8.37 2.44
N LEU A 88 -1.00 -8.75 1.26
CA LEU A 88 -1.75 -8.54 0.02
C LEU A 88 -2.89 -9.56 -0.03
N ILE A 89 -4.09 -9.09 0.22
CA ILE A 89 -5.26 -9.94 0.34
C ILE A 89 -5.86 -10.25 -1.02
N ASP A 90 -5.90 -9.25 -1.89
CA ASP A 90 -6.51 -9.39 -3.20
C ASP A 90 -5.83 -8.46 -4.18
N LEU A 91 -5.80 -8.87 -5.44
CA LEU A 91 -5.19 -8.08 -6.52
C LEU A 91 -5.98 -8.33 -7.79
N GLU A 92 -6.46 -7.25 -8.38
CA GLU A 92 -7.22 -7.33 -9.61
C GLU A 92 -6.56 -6.45 -10.66
N ARG A 93 -6.25 -7.03 -11.81
CA ARG A 93 -5.79 -6.27 -12.97
C ARG A 93 -7.01 -5.69 -13.68
N ILE A 94 -7.02 -4.37 -13.81
CA ILE A 94 -8.12 -3.69 -14.50
C ILE A 94 -7.78 -3.47 -15.97
N GLY A 95 -6.52 -3.18 -16.22
CA GLY A 95 -6.04 -2.92 -17.58
C GLY A 95 -4.54 -3.09 -17.63
N ASP A 96 -3.92 -2.65 -18.72
CA ASP A 96 -2.48 -2.81 -18.88
C ASP A 96 -1.69 -2.02 -17.85
N ARG A 97 -2.24 -0.91 -17.38
CA ARG A 97 -1.53 -0.01 -16.48
C ARG A 97 -2.18 0.13 -15.11
N ILE A 98 -3.35 -0.45 -14.91
CA ILE A 98 -4.13 -0.23 -13.69
C ILE A 98 -4.37 -1.55 -12.97
N ALA A 99 -4.13 -1.54 -11.66
CA ALA A 99 -4.47 -2.66 -10.80
C ALA A 99 -5.07 -2.11 -9.51
N VAL A 100 -5.94 -2.90 -8.89
CA VAL A 100 -6.50 -2.59 -7.58
C VAL A 100 -6.04 -3.65 -6.61
N ALA A 101 -5.47 -3.23 -5.51
CA ALA A 101 -4.93 -4.13 -4.50
C ALA A 101 -5.63 -3.87 -3.17
N THR A 102 -6.00 -4.94 -2.49
CA THR A 102 -6.47 -4.86 -1.12
C THR A 102 -5.35 -5.32 -0.21
N VAL A 103 -4.97 -4.48 0.72
CA VAL A 103 -3.87 -4.76 1.64
C VAL A 103 -4.37 -4.66 3.06
N ARG A 104 -4.03 -5.67 3.85
CA ARG A 104 -4.26 -5.66 5.28
C ARG A 104 -2.94 -5.37 5.97
N TRP A 105 -3.00 -4.48 6.94
CA TRP A 105 -1.82 -4.01 7.67
C TRP A 105 -1.95 -4.43 9.13
N PRO A 106 -1.43 -5.60 9.53
CA PRO A 106 -1.39 -5.94 10.94
C PRO A 106 -0.47 -4.98 11.68
N HIS A 107 -0.93 -4.46 12.77
CA HIS A 107 -0.16 -3.57 13.63
C HIS A 107 0.45 -4.39 14.75
N LEU A 108 1.77 -4.36 14.86
CA LEU A 108 2.51 -5.26 15.74
C LEU A 108 3.18 -4.46 16.87
N ASP A 109 3.16 -5.04 18.07
CA ASP A 109 3.85 -4.46 19.20
C ASP A 109 5.33 -4.90 19.21
N ALA A 110 6.06 -4.50 20.24
CA ALA A 110 7.49 -4.78 20.33
C ALA A 110 7.79 -6.28 20.43
N LYS A 111 6.81 -7.10 20.77
CA LYS A 111 6.97 -8.54 20.83
C LYS A 111 6.56 -9.24 19.56
N GLY A 112 6.15 -8.47 18.55
CA GLY A 112 5.65 -9.02 17.31
C GLY A 112 4.20 -9.51 17.39
N THR A 113 3.49 -9.18 18.46
CA THR A 113 2.10 -9.58 18.62
C THR A 113 1.19 -8.57 17.93
N GLN A 114 0.20 -9.07 17.22
CA GLN A 114 -0.77 -8.20 16.54
C GLN A 114 -1.70 -7.56 17.57
N VAL A 115 -1.72 -6.23 17.58
CA VAL A 115 -2.59 -5.44 18.45
C VAL A 115 -3.91 -5.16 17.74
N THR A 116 -3.82 -4.75 16.48
CA THR A 116 -4.97 -4.44 15.64
C THR A 116 -4.55 -4.58 14.19
N ALA A 117 -5.42 -4.23 13.26
CA ALA A 117 -5.09 -4.20 11.85
C ALA A 117 -5.92 -3.13 11.15
N GLU A 118 -5.36 -2.58 10.10
CA GLU A 118 -6.07 -1.71 9.18
C GLU A 118 -6.13 -2.38 7.82
N SER A 119 -7.11 -1.99 7.02
CA SER A 119 -7.20 -2.46 5.63
C SER A 119 -7.44 -1.28 4.73
N SER A 120 -6.92 -1.36 3.53
CA SER A 120 -7.12 -0.33 2.51
C SER A 120 -7.13 -0.97 1.13
N ASP A 121 -7.90 -0.37 0.25
CA ASP A 121 -7.85 -0.69 -1.18
C ASP A 121 -7.02 0.38 -1.87
N TYR A 122 -6.11 -0.05 -2.72
CA TYR A 122 -5.21 0.86 -3.42
C TYR A 122 -5.44 0.78 -4.91
N THR A 123 -5.63 1.93 -5.54
CA THR A 123 -5.61 2.01 -6.98
C THR A 123 -4.19 2.31 -7.42
N LEU A 124 -3.63 1.40 -8.18
CA LEU A 124 -2.26 1.50 -8.68
C LEU A 124 -2.30 1.77 -10.17
N ARG A 125 -1.36 2.58 -10.62
CA ARG A 125 -1.21 2.84 -12.05
C ARG A 125 0.28 2.85 -12.39
N ARG A 126 0.63 2.21 -13.50
CA ARG A 126 2.02 2.26 -13.97
C ARG A 126 2.33 3.65 -14.47
N ASP A 127 3.43 4.21 -14.00
CA ASP A 127 3.92 5.49 -14.50
C ASP A 127 4.59 5.33 -15.86
N ASP A 128 5.16 6.39 -16.37
CA ASP A 128 5.79 6.37 -17.69
C ASP A 128 7.04 5.49 -17.74
N ALA A 129 7.63 5.22 -16.58
CA ALA A 129 8.75 4.29 -16.47
C ALA A 129 8.28 2.83 -16.31
N GLY A 130 6.98 2.61 -16.27
CA GLY A 130 6.39 1.27 -16.15
C GLY A 130 6.28 0.76 -14.73
N GLN A 131 6.51 1.61 -13.74
CA GLN A 131 6.42 1.20 -12.34
C GLN A 131 5.08 1.54 -11.74
N PHE A 132 4.54 0.62 -10.95
CA PHE A 132 3.29 0.90 -10.24
C PHE A 132 3.50 1.98 -9.20
N ARG A 133 2.59 2.96 -9.21
CA ARG A 133 2.51 4.03 -8.22
C ARG A 133 1.10 4.07 -7.67
N ILE A 134 0.98 4.54 -6.44
CA ILE A 134 -0.33 4.67 -5.79
C ILE A 134 -0.99 5.96 -6.24
N ARG A 135 -2.19 5.83 -6.79
CA ARG A 135 -2.99 6.97 -7.25
C ARG A 135 -4.27 7.13 -6.45
N GLY A 136 -4.65 6.14 -5.68
CA GLY A 136 -5.85 6.22 -4.85
C GLY A 136 -5.77 5.27 -3.70
N VAL A 137 -6.34 5.68 -2.58
CA VAL A 137 -6.43 4.85 -1.37
C VAL A 137 -7.84 4.96 -0.83
N LEU A 138 -8.48 3.83 -0.65
CA LEU A 138 -9.75 3.75 0.07
C LEU A 138 -9.45 3.11 1.41
N MET A 139 -9.46 3.92 2.46
CA MET A 139 -9.15 3.43 3.80
C MET A 139 -10.39 2.83 4.43
N ARG A 140 -10.33 1.54 4.71
CA ARG A 140 -11.44 0.85 5.38
C ARG A 140 -11.39 1.01 6.89
N GLY A 141 -10.32 1.62 7.39
CA GLY A 141 -10.13 1.83 8.81
C GLY A 141 -9.65 0.59 9.53
N LEU A 142 -9.78 0.61 10.84
CA LEU A 142 -9.36 -0.52 11.66
C LEU A 142 -10.27 -1.70 11.40
N SER A 143 -9.66 -2.84 11.13
CA SER A 143 -10.43 -4.06 11.06
C SER A 143 -10.88 -4.43 12.46
N PRO A 144 -12.15 -4.70 12.66
CA PRO A 144 -12.56 -5.25 13.93
C PRO A 144 -11.83 -6.58 14.12
N ARG A 145 -11.63 -6.94 15.39
CA ARG A 145 -11.14 -8.24 15.68
C ARG A 145 -11.97 -9.24 14.90
N PRO A 146 -11.35 -10.27 14.30
CA PRO A 146 -12.14 -11.24 13.55
C PRO A 146 -13.34 -11.67 14.35
N ALA A 147 -14.49 -11.67 13.69
CA ALA A 147 -15.69 -12.09 14.38
C ALA A 147 -15.47 -13.48 14.92
N ARG A 148 -15.81 -13.68 16.14
CA ARG A 148 -15.84 -15.01 16.60
C ARG A 148 -16.87 -15.73 15.86
N SER A 149 -16.48 -16.61 15.17
CA SER A 149 -17.45 -17.40 14.47
C SER A 149 -17.90 -18.51 15.33
#